data_969d51ff27fd68533321d6b287cc6f05
#
_entry.id   969d51ff27fd68533321d6b287cc6f05
#
_cell.length_a   1.000
_cell.length_b   1.000
_cell.length_c   1.000
_cell.angle_alpha   90.00
_cell.angle_beta   90.00
_cell.angle_gamma   90.00
#
_symmetry.space_group_name_H-M   'P 1'
#
loop_
_entity.id
_entity.type
_entity.pdbx_description
1 polymer ?
#
loop_
_entity_poly.entity_id
_entity_poly.type
_entity_poly.pdbx_seq_one_letter_code
_entity_poly.pdbx_strand_id
1 'polypeptide(L)'
;MHPRIIPALSLKFPPLAIFFAQEPPSDAKEMRSLCSMLLVAQAAMGRTMAITRGTCRCPGAGKGLGLEPSNHGTIPGGGECYLHFFPTRKQDLEHGHTMIQKLTVGGASQTMTDDRSGREYLYKTLEGMVQRPGHLPRLQPEAPYVVLKPLEALVPDEKPKVVSLLIEPDQLPALVSLSDRTRPGIDRVWLPFTAGCASMVLYPLHEAERTNPRAVIGLTDTSTRFYLRKALGKEVVAFTVPWGMFVEMEETISNGLIKHCA
;
A
#
# COMPACT_ATOMS: atom_id res chain seq x y z
N MET A 1 -16.31 -15.00 5.16
CA MET A 1 -15.32 -15.50 6.16
C MET A 1 -15.32 -14.53 7.33
N HIS A 2 -15.37 -15.02 8.59
CA HIS A 2 -15.20 -14.17 9.78
C HIS A 2 -13.79 -14.39 10.34
N PRO A 3 -12.84 -13.47 10.06
CA PRO A 3 -11.45 -13.62 10.47
C PRO A 3 -11.30 -13.61 12.00
N ARG A 4 -10.65 -14.63 12.53
CA ARG A 4 -10.37 -14.78 13.97
C ARG A 4 -9.36 -13.77 14.48
N ILE A 5 -8.52 -13.27 13.59
CA ILE A 5 -7.53 -12.24 13.90
C ILE A 5 -8.17 -10.95 14.41
N ILE A 6 -9.40 -10.64 13.98
CA ILE A 6 -10.11 -9.43 14.41
C ILE A 6 -10.31 -9.43 15.93
N PRO A 7 -11.05 -10.39 16.51
CA PRO A 7 -11.23 -10.42 17.98
C PRO A 7 -9.95 -10.76 18.73
N ALA A 8 -9.05 -11.59 18.15
CA ALA A 8 -7.82 -11.98 18.82
C ALA A 8 -6.84 -10.81 19.04
N LEU A 9 -6.85 -9.83 18.16
CA LEU A 9 -5.99 -8.64 18.25
C LEU A 9 -6.79 -7.36 18.50
N SER A 10 -8.11 -7.46 18.76
CA SER A 10 -8.97 -6.29 18.94
C SER A 10 -8.83 -5.27 17.80
N LEU A 11 -8.80 -5.74 16.54
CA LEU A 11 -8.60 -4.87 15.40
C LEU A 11 -9.73 -3.85 15.25
N LYS A 12 -9.36 -2.59 15.14
CA LYS A 12 -10.31 -1.48 14.95
C LYS A 12 -10.93 -1.46 13.56
N PHE A 13 -10.18 -1.91 12.56
CA PHE A 13 -10.60 -1.91 11.18
C PHE A 13 -10.68 -3.35 10.65
N PRO A 14 -11.59 -3.64 9.72
CA PRO A 14 -11.65 -4.94 9.08
C PRO A 14 -10.35 -5.19 8.28
N PRO A 15 -9.86 -6.43 8.22
CA PRO A 15 -8.83 -6.81 7.28
C PRO A 15 -9.29 -6.50 5.85
N LEU A 16 -8.40 -5.96 5.04
CA LEU A 16 -8.69 -5.56 3.66
C LEU A 16 -8.13 -6.59 2.69
N ALA A 17 -9.01 -7.25 1.95
CA ALA A 17 -8.62 -8.06 0.80
C ALA A 17 -8.20 -7.15 -0.35
N ILE A 18 -7.07 -7.47 -0.98
CA ILE A 18 -6.56 -6.77 -2.16
C ILE A 18 -6.33 -7.80 -3.26
N PHE A 19 -6.88 -7.55 -4.43
CA PHE A 19 -6.78 -8.45 -5.58
C PHE A 19 -6.96 -7.70 -6.89
N PHE A 20 -6.65 -8.38 -8.01
CA PHE A 20 -6.93 -7.88 -9.36
C PHE A 20 -8.26 -8.45 -9.85
N ALA A 21 -9.01 -7.64 -10.61
CA ALA A 21 -10.26 -8.05 -11.25
C ALA A 21 -10.33 -7.53 -12.69
N GLN A 22 -10.93 -8.33 -13.57
CA GLN A 22 -11.19 -7.94 -14.97
C GLN A 22 -12.27 -6.85 -15.04
N GLU A 23 -13.27 -6.97 -14.17
CA GLU A 23 -14.35 -6.01 -14.00
C GLU A 23 -14.46 -5.62 -12.53
N PRO A 24 -14.94 -4.41 -12.22
CA PRO A 24 -15.14 -4.02 -10.84
C PRO A 24 -16.29 -4.84 -10.24
N PRO A 25 -16.20 -5.25 -8.95
CA PRO A 25 -17.35 -5.80 -8.25
C PRO A 25 -18.58 -4.89 -8.37
N SER A 26 -19.78 -5.49 -8.42
CA SER A 26 -21.03 -4.74 -8.64
C SER A 26 -21.32 -3.70 -7.54
N ASP A 27 -20.81 -3.91 -6.33
CA ASP A 27 -20.90 -3.01 -5.20
C ASP A 27 -19.75 -2.01 -5.12
N ALA A 28 -18.77 -2.12 -6.03
CA ALA A 28 -17.57 -1.27 -6.01
C ALA A 28 -17.91 0.19 -6.34
N LYS A 29 -17.27 1.08 -5.60
CA LYS A 29 -17.30 2.51 -5.86
C LYS A 29 -15.98 2.96 -6.45
N GLU A 30 -16.08 3.67 -7.55
CA GLU A 30 -14.93 4.38 -8.10
C GLU A 30 -14.75 5.70 -7.37
N MET A 31 -13.53 5.98 -6.97
CA MET A 31 -13.19 7.25 -6.37
C MET A 31 -12.20 7.99 -7.23
N ARG A 32 -12.60 9.14 -7.71
CA ARG A 32 -11.71 10.09 -8.41
C ARG A 32 -11.01 10.98 -7.38
N SER A 33 -10.00 10.43 -6.73
CA SER A 33 -9.21 11.16 -5.74
C SER A 33 -7.83 11.53 -6.29
N LEU A 34 -7.27 12.62 -5.78
CA LEU A 34 -5.87 12.96 -6.04
C LEU A 34 -4.91 11.95 -5.40
N CYS A 35 -5.28 11.37 -4.28
CA CYS A 35 -4.49 10.33 -3.60
C CYS A 35 -5.29 9.04 -3.54
N SER A 36 -4.79 7.99 -4.20
CA SER A 36 -5.41 6.66 -4.19
C SER A 36 -5.48 6.03 -2.80
N MET A 37 -4.66 6.49 -1.86
CA MET A 37 -4.71 5.98 -0.49
C MET A 37 -5.99 6.33 0.26
N LEU A 38 -6.77 7.31 -0.21
CA LEU A 38 -8.11 7.53 0.31
C LEU A 38 -9.07 6.36 0.04
N LEU A 39 -8.77 5.50 -0.95
CA LEU A 39 -9.49 4.22 -1.16
C LEU A 39 -9.31 3.29 0.02
N VAL A 40 -8.13 3.24 0.61
CA VAL A 40 -7.85 2.44 1.81
C VAL A 40 -8.75 2.88 2.97
N ALA A 41 -8.85 4.20 3.19
CA ALA A 41 -9.74 4.73 4.22
C ALA A 41 -11.21 4.36 3.98
N GLN A 42 -11.67 4.40 2.73
CA GLN A 42 -13.03 4.01 2.38
C GLN A 42 -13.26 2.49 2.57
N ALA A 43 -12.29 1.68 2.18
CA ALA A 43 -12.36 0.23 2.39
C ALA A 43 -12.34 -0.13 3.88
N ALA A 44 -11.53 0.55 4.69
CA ALA A 44 -11.52 0.41 6.15
C ALA A 44 -12.85 0.77 6.82
N MET A 45 -13.65 1.62 6.15
CA MET A 45 -15.01 1.97 6.57
C MET A 45 -16.10 1.03 5.99
N GLY A 46 -15.72 -0.14 5.49
CA GLY A 46 -16.64 -1.16 5.04
C GLY A 46 -17.06 -1.08 3.56
N ARG A 47 -16.42 -0.25 2.74
CA ARG A 47 -16.78 -0.09 1.33
C ARG A 47 -15.93 -0.96 0.42
N THR A 48 -16.52 -1.47 -0.66
CA THR A 48 -15.77 -2.04 -1.78
C THR A 48 -15.28 -0.91 -2.69
N MET A 49 -13.97 -0.86 -2.91
CA MET A 49 -13.33 0.15 -3.74
C MET A 49 -12.60 -0.52 -4.90
N ALA A 50 -12.77 0.02 -6.11
CA ALA A 50 -12.05 -0.42 -7.29
C ALA A 50 -11.35 0.76 -7.96
N ILE A 51 -10.13 0.55 -8.42
CA ILE A 51 -9.37 1.55 -9.14
C ILE A 51 -8.71 0.94 -10.37
N THR A 52 -8.84 1.63 -11.49
CA THR A 52 -8.06 1.37 -12.68
C THR A 52 -7.04 2.48 -12.87
N ARG A 53 -6.17 2.25 -13.80
CA ARG A 53 -5.33 3.31 -14.26
C ARG A 53 -6.10 4.52 -14.81
N GLY A 54 -7.20 4.29 -15.54
CA GLY A 54 -8.03 5.36 -16.10
C GLY A 54 -8.72 6.22 -15.03
N THR A 55 -9.04 5.64 -13.88
CA THR A 55 -9.68 6.36 -12.76
C THR A 55 -8.67 6.91 -11.74
N CYS A 56 -7.43 6.42 -11.75
CA CYS A 56 -6.36 6.89 -10.88
C CYS A 56 -5.79 8.22 -11.38
N ARG A 57 -6.02 9.30 -10.64
CA ARG A 57 -5.48 10.62 -10.95
C ARG A 57 -4.07 10.89 -10.44
N CYS A 58 -3.55 10.05 -9.59
CA CYS A 58 -2.20 10.17 -9.06
C CYS A 58 -1.20 9.51 -10.02
N PRO A 59 -0.25 10.26 -10.61
CA PRO A 59 0.72 9.68 -11.56
C PRO A 59 1.58 8.55 -10.97
N GLY A 60 1.88 8.64 -9.66
CA GLY A 60 2.67 7.62 -8.96
C GLY A 60 1.87 6.40 -8.53
N ALA A 61 0.56 6.57 -8.27
CA ALA A 61 -0.25 5.51 -7.70
C ALA A 61 -0.54 4.37 -8.69
N GLY A 62 -0.67 4.65 -9.98
CA GLY A 62 -0.89 3.62 -11.00
C GLY A 62 0.15 2.50 -10.89
N LYS A 63 1.42 2.88 -10.76
CA LYS A 63 2.51 1.92 -10.57
C LYS A 63 2.64 1.44 -9.12
N GLY A 64 2.38 2.30 -8.13
CA GLY A 64 2.36 1.93 -6.71
C GLY A 64 1.26 0.96 -6.35
N LEU A 65 0.21 0.86 -7.18
CA LEU A 65 -0.86 -0.12 -7.08
C LEU A 65 -0.63 -1.35 -7.97
N GLY A 66 0.48 -1.41 -8.70
CA GLY A 66 0.76 -2.47 -9.65
C GLY A 66 -0.03 -2.38 -10.96
N LEU A 67 -0.71 -1.27 -11.23
CA LEU A 67 -1.42 -1.06 -12.49
C LEU A 67 -0.44 -0.78 -13.63
N GLU A 68 -0.77 -1.31 -14.81
CA GLU A 68 0.07 -1.29 -16.01
C GLU A 68 0.58 0.10 -16.42
N PRO A 69 1.70 0.07 -17.17
CA PRO A 69 2.52 1.25 -17.34
C PRO A 69 1.72 2.43 -17.83
N SER A 70 1.88 3.49 -17.09
CA SER A 70 1.34 4.75 -17.50
C SER A 70 2.10 5.20 -18.75
N ASN A 71 1.38 5.45 -19.86
CA ASN A 71 1.88 6.26 -20.96
C ASN A 71 2.19 7.71 -20.50
N HIS A 72 2.01 8.03 -19.24
CA HIS A 72 2.53 9.23 -18.63
C HIS A 72 4.05 9.10 -18.57
N GLY A 73 4.67 9.35 -19.73
CA GLY A 73 6.07 9.33 -20.03
C GLY A 73 7.00 9.20 -18.83
N THR A 74 7.87 8.28 -18.92
CA THR A 74 9.25 8.42 -18.42
C THR A 74 9.49 8.84 -16.98
N ILE A 75 8.60 8.56 -15.99
CA ILE A 75 9.11 8.49 -14.64
C ILE A 75 9.75 7.11 -14.50
N PRO A 76 11.08 7.01 -14.58
CA PRO A 76 11.73 5.72 -14.49
C PRO A 76 11.36 5.05 -13.18
N GLY A 77 10.92 3.82 -13.23
CA GLY A 77 10.60 3.01 -12.07
C GLY A 77 9.32 3.31 -11.29
N GLY A 78 8.55 4.25 -11.72
CA GLY A 78 7.29 4.80 -11.21
C GLY A 78 6.33 3.98 -10.40
N GLY A 79 6.72 3.29 -9.38
CA GLY A 79 5.86 2.75 -8.35
C GLY A 79 5.62 3.74 -7.20
N GLU A 80 6.27 4.89 -7.22
CA GLU A 80 6.30 5.83 -6.10
C GLU A 80 5.79 7.21 -6.50
N CYS A 81 5.24 7.91 -5.54
CA CYS A 81 4.87 9.31 -5.71
C CYS A 81 6.13 10.17 -5.55
N TYR A 82 6.76 10.54 -6.65
CA TYR A 82 8.00 11.31 -6.66
C TYR A 82 7.94 12.63 -5.91
N LEU A 83 6.73 13.20 -5.77
CA LEU A 83 6.53 14.44 -5.02
C LEU A 83 6.97 14.32 -3.56
N HIS A 84 7.09 13.11 -3.04
CA HIS A 84 7.48 12.85 -1.65
C HIS A 84 8.96 12.63 -1.45
N PHE A 85 9.73 12.49 -2.53
CA PHE A 85 11.14 12.09 -2.47
C PHE A 85 12.09 13.14 -3.02
N PHE A 86 11.76 14.41 -2.82
CA PHE A 86 12.62 15.48 -3.29
C PHE A 86 13.95 15.55 -2.53
N PRO A 87 15.05 15.88 -3.26
CA PRO A 87 16.32 16.19 -2.63
C PRO A 87 16.22 17.42 -1.72
N THR A 88 17.01 17.44 -0.66
CA THR A 88 17.01 18.51 0.34
C THR A 88 17.71 19.79 -0.11
N ARG A 89 18.49 19.77 -1.18
CA ARG A 89 19.17 20.96 -1.70
C ARG A 89 18.22 21.82 -2.53
N LYS A 90 18.26 23.14 -2.30
CA LYS A 90 17.40 24.08 -3.03
C LYS A 90 17.54 23.97 -4.55
N GLN A 91 18.76 23.81 -5.07
CA GLN A 91 19.04 23.60 -6.49
C GLN A 91 18.43 22.32 -7.03
N ASP A 92 18.54 21.23 -6.28
CA ASP A 92 17.96 19.94 -6.65
C ASP A 92 16.43 20.00 -6.57
N LEU A 93 15.85 20.76 -5.64
CA LEU A 93 14.42 21.04 -5.54
C LEU A 93 13.90 21.79 -6.79
N GLU A 94 14.64 22.78 -7.25
CA GLU A 94 14.27 23.54 -8.45
C GLU A 94 14.30 22.66 -9.70
N HIS A 95 15.32 21.83 -9.88
CA HIS A 95 15.41 20.83 -10.94
C HIS A 95 14.31 19.76 -10.83
N GLY A 96 14.07 19.28 -9.63
CA GLY A 96 13.00 18.33 -9.36
C GLY A 96 11.62 18.90 -9.68
N HIS A 97 11.34 20.16 -9.29
CA HIS A 97 10.11 20.84 -9.65
C HIS A 97 9.95 21.00 -11.16
N THR A 98 10.99 21.37 -11.88
CA THR A 98 10.98 21.49 -13.34
C THR A 98 10.72 20.14 -14.01
N MET A 99 11.34 19.08 -13.51
CA MET A 99 11.14 17.72 -14.00
C MET A 99 9.70 17.26 -13.77
N ILE A 100 9.14 17.51 -12.59
CA ILE A 100 7.76 17.17 -12.27
C ILE A 100 6.76 18.00 -13.07
N GLN A 101 6.98 19.29 -13.26
CA GLN A 101 6.13 20.10 -14.14
C GLN A 101 6.12 19.59 -15.58
N LYS A 102 7.25 19.06 -16.08
CA LYS A 102 7.33 18.41 -17.39
C LYS A 102 6.65 17.04 -17.42
N LEU A 103 6.57 16.34 -16.29
CA LEU A 103 6.00 15.00 -16.17
C LEU A 103 4.51 15.02 -15.82
N THR A 104 4.03 16.07 -15.17
CA THR A 104 2.62 16.29 -14.81
C THR A 104 1.94 17.20 -15.82
N VAL A 105 1.71 16.69 -17.03
CA VAL A 105 0.83 17.38 -17.99
C VAL A 105 -0.59 17.31 -17.44
N GLY A 106 -1.05 18.39 -16.80
CA GLY A 106 -2.44 18.57 -16.43
C GLY A 106 -2.74 18.78 -14.94
N GLY A 107 -2.36 19.91 -14.37
CA GLY A 107 -3.11 20.60 -13.30
C GLY A 107 -3.15 20.00 -11.87
N ALA A 108 -2.83 18.73 -11.67
CA ALA A 108 -2.89 18.11 -10.34
C ALA A 108 -1.67 18.41 -9.45
N SER A 109 -0.61 18.94 -10.02
CA SER A 109 0.66 19.22 -9.35
C SER A 109 0.62 20.43 -8.44
N GLN A 110 -0.16 21.46 -8.78
CA GLN A 110 -0.11 22.76 -8.07
C GLN A 110 -0.61 22.69 -6.63
N THR A 111 -1.61 21.86 -6.33
CA THR A 111 -2.16 21.75 -4.98
C THR A 111 -1.30 20.94 -4.01
N MET A 112 -0.39 20.11 -4.51
CA MET A 112 0.54 19.37 -3.67
C MET A 112 1.86 20.11 -3.41
N THR A 113 2.13 21.17 -4.15
CA THR A 113 3.41 21.91 -4.05
C THR A 113 3.44 22.96 -2.95
N ASP A 114 2.30 23.46 -2.49
CA ASP A 114 2.24 24.56 -1.51
C ASP A 114 2.26 24.11 -0.03
N ASP A 115 1.87 22.89 0.28
CA ASP A 115 1.96 22.41 1.65
C ASP A 115 3.32 21.75 1.91
N ARG A 116 4.27 22.56 2.35
CA ARG A 116 5.63 22.13 2.70
C ARG A 116 5.70 21.34 4.01
N SER A 117 4.62 21.25 4.78
CA SER A 117 4.60 20.75 6.16
C SER A 117 4.66 19.23 6.30
N GLY A 118 4.58 18.45 5.22
CA GLY A 118 4.54 17.00 5.27
C GLY A 118 5.43 16.29 4.23
N ARG A 119 6.37 17.00 3.63
CA ARG A 119 7.24 16.41 2.60
C ARG A 119 8.43 15.72 3.23
N GLU A 120 8.63 14.49 2.82
CA GLU A 120 9.84 13.75 3.15
C GLU A 120 10.89 14.04 2.09
N TYR A 121 11.89 14.77 2.50
CA TYR A 121 13.09 14.97 1.70
C TYR A 121 14.09 13.84 1.99
N LEU A 122 13.94 12.73 1.29
CA LEU A 122 14.65 11.50 1.60
C LEU A 122 15.98 11.36 0.93
N TYR A 123 16.12 11.97 -0.22
CA TYR A 123 17.35 11.90 -0.98
C TYR A 123 18.13 13.18 -0.80
N LYS A 124 19.42 13.03 -0.47
CA LYS A 124 20.31 14.17 -0.41
C LYS A 124 20.62 14.73 -1.80
N THR A 125 20.45 13.92 -2.84
CA THR A 125 20.77 14.29 -4.22
C THR A 125 19.70 13.80 -5.19
N LEU A 126 19.53 14.51 -6.30
CA LEU A 126 18.66 14.10 -7.40
C LEU A 126 19.12 12.75 -7.99
N GLU A 127 20.41 12.51 -8.04
CA GLU A 127 20.99 11.25 -8.53
C GLU A 127 20.51 10.06 -7.71
N GLY A 128 20.57 10.13 -6.38
CA GLY A 128 20.06 9.08 -5.49
C GLY A 128 18.56 8.82 -5.70
N MET A 129 17.78 9.88 -5.96
CA MET A 129 16.36 9.74 -6.28
C MET A 129 16.15 9.02 -7.62
N VAL A 130 16.94 9.35 -8.64
CA VAL A 130 16.79 8.78 -10.00
C VAL A 130 17.24 7.32 -10.05
N GLN A 131 18.22 6.91 -9.23
CA GLN A 131 18.72 5.53 -9.19
C GLN A 131 17.72 4.55 -8.55
N ARG A 132 16.88 5.02 -7.62
CA ARG A 132 15.95 4.16 -6.89
C ARG A 132 14.98 3.35 -7.77
N PRO A 133 14.42 3.89 -8.86
CA PRO A 133 13.49 3.15 -9.72
C PRO A 133 13.98 1.81 -10.23
N GLY A 134 15.28 1.64 -10.41
CA GLY A 134 15.88 0.37 -10.81
C GLY A 134 15.76 -0.75 -9.77
N HIS A 135 15.47 -0.40 -8.52
CA HIS A 135 15.34 -1.33 -7.40
C HIS A 135 13.89 -1.64 -7.02
N LEU A 136 12.91 -1.04 -7.72
CA LEU A 136 11.50 -1.29 -7.44
C LEU A 136 11.05 -2.63 -8.02
N PRO A 137 10.19 -3.37 -7.32
CA PRO A 137 9.61 -4.57 -7.87
C PRO A 137 8.78 -4.24 -9.11
N ARG A 138 8.82 -5.14 -10.09
CA ARG A 138 8.00 -5.07 -11.29
C ARG A 138 6.94 -6.14 -11.18
N LEU A 139 5.69 -5.73 -11.21
CA LEU A 139 4.56 -6.62 -11.32
C LEU A 139 3.98 -6.53 -12.74
N GLN A 140 3.47 -7.64 -13.20
CA GLN A 140 2.58 -7.67 -14.33
C GLN A 140 1.16 -7.89 -13.80
N PRO A 141 0.30 -6.86 -13.77
CA PRO A 141 -1.05 -7.00 -13.27
C PRO A 141 -1.81 -8.03 -14.10
N GLU A 142 -2.49 -8.92 -13.41
CA GLU A 142 -3.31 -9.97 -14.05
C GLU A 142 -4.61 -9.39 -14.64
N ALA A 143 -5.01 -8.20 -14.19
CA ALA A 143 -6.24 -7.56 -14.60
C ALA A 143 -6.19 -6.03 -14.37
N PRO A 144 -7.06 -5.26 -15.07
CA PRO A 144 -6.99 -3.80 -15.09
C PRO A 144 -7.45 -3.12 -13.80
N TYR A 145 -8.20 -3.80 -12.93
CA TYR A 145 -8.68 -3.25 -11.68
C TYR A 145 -7.88 -3.77 -10.50
N VAL A 146 -7.50 -2.87 -9.59
CA VAL A 146 -7.12 -3.20 -8.22
C VAL A 146 -8.34 -2.98 -7.34
N VAL A 147 -8.75 -4.02 -6.64
CA VAL A 147 -9.91 -4.01 -5.73
C VAL A 147 -9.41 -4.05 -4.29
N LEU A 148 -9.99 -3.20 -3.46
CA LEU A 148 -9.81 -3.19 -2.00
C LEU A 148 -11.20 -3.28 -1.37
N LYS A 149 -11.41 -4.30 -0.55
CA LYS A 149 -12.68 -4.48 0.17
C LYS A 149 -12.47 -5.18 1.51
N PRO A 150 -13.39 -5.00 2.48
CA PRO A 150 -13.35 -5.81 3.70
C PRO A 150 -13.32 -7.30 3.37
N LEU A 151 -12.46 -8.04 4.05
CA LEU A 151 -12.31 -9.47 3.82
C LEU A 151 -13.63 -10.25 4.04
N GLU A 152 -14.45 -9.77 4.96
CA GLU A 152 -15.78 -10.36 5.22
C GLU A 152 -16.78 -10.17 4.08
N ALA A 153 -16.55 -9.18 3.22
CA ALA A 153 -17.40 -8.86 2.08
C ALA A 153 -17.01 -9.62 0.79
N LEU A 154 -16.01 -10.53 0.87
CA LEU A 154 -15.64 -11.36 -0.27
C LEU A 154 -16.77 -12.29 -0.67
N VAL A 155 -16.99 -12.42 -1.97
CA VAL A 155 -17.86 -13.43 -2.56
C VAL A 155 -17.04 -14.65 -3.01
N PRO A 156 -17.66 -15.84 -3.23
CA PRO A 156 -16.93 -17.09 -3.47
C PRO A 156 -15.92 -17.08 -4.61
N ASP A 157 -16.16 -16.29 -5.64
CA ASP A 157 -15.30 -16.22 -6.83
C ASP A 157 -14.14 -15.23 -6.68
N GLU A 158 -14.17 -14.39 -5.66
CA GLU A 158 -13.11 -13.42 -5.39
C GLU A 158 -11.97 -14.06 -4.60
N LYS A 159 -10.78 -13.97 -5.15
CA LYS A 159 -9.57 -14.57 -4.55
C LYS A 159 -8.57 -13.48 -4.18
N PRO A 160 -8.40 -13.19 -2.89
CA PRO A 160 -7.38 -12.24 -2.45
C PRO A 160 -5.99 -12.69 -2.89
N LYS A 161 -5.17 -11.74 -3.29
CA LYS A 161 -3.72 -11.95 -3.45
C LYS A 161 -3.00 -11.67 -2.14
N VAL A 162 -3.43 -10.59 -1.49
CA VAL A 162 -2.88 -10.16 -0.21
C VAL A 162 -3.99 -9.66 0.71
N VAL A 163 -3.73 -9.69 2.01
CA VAL A 163 -4.59 -9.13 3.04
C VAL A 163 -3.82 -8.06 3.79
N SER A 164 -4.39 -6.86 3.88
CA SER A 164 -3.81 -5.75 4.63
C SER A 164 -4.57 -5.53 5.93
N LEU A 165 -3.84 -5.57 7.03
CA LEU A 165 -4.32 -5.30 8.39
C LEU A 165 -3.92 -3.86 8.74
N LEU A 166 -4.89 -3.03 9.09
CA LEU A 166 -4.65 -1.70 9.61
C LEU A 166 -4.57 -1.81 11.13
N ILE A 167 -3.39 -1.62 11.68
CA ILE A 167 -3.05 -1.95 13.05
C ILE A 167 -2.50 -0.76 13.82
N GLU A 168 -2.58 -0.85 15.12
CA GLU A 168 -1.84 0.01 16.05
C GLU A 168 -0.49 -0.65 16.41
N PRO A 169 0.51 0.13 16.86
CA PRO A 169 1.86 -0.40 17.12
C PRO A 169 1.90 -1.58 18.09
N ASP A 170 1.02 -1.60 19.09
CA ASP A 170 0.98 -2.65 20.12
C ASP A 170 0.55 -4.02 19.56
N GLN A 171 -0.12 -4.04 18.41
CA GLN A 171 -0.54 -5.26 17.73
C GLN A 171 0.57 -5.87 16.86
N LEU A 172 1.60 -5.07 16.54
CA LEU A 172 2.67 -5.49 15.63
C LEU A 172 3.47 -6.70 16.14
N PRO A 173 3.88 -6.80 17.41
CA PRO A 173 4.64 -7.96 17.89
C PRO A 173 3.91 -9.29 17.70
N ALA A 174 2.60 -9.31 17.94
CA ALA A 174 1.78 -10.49 17.73
C ALA A 174 1.72 -10.91 16.26
N LEU A 175 1.57 -9.95 15.35
CA LEU A 175 1.54 -10.20 13.91
C LEU A 175 2.88 -10.68 13.36
N VAL A 176 3.98 -10.10 13.84
CA VAL A 176 5.33 -10.57 13.50
C VAL A 176 5.49 -12.03 13.94
N SER A 177 5.11 -12.35 15.18
CA SER A 177 5.18 -13.72 15.70
C SER A 177 4.31 -14.70 14.90
N LEU A 178 3.11 -14.28 14.50
CA LEU A 178 2.21 -15.10 13.69
C LEU A 178 2.78 -15.36 12.29
N SER A 179 3.38 -14.34 11.66
CA SER A 179 3.92 -14.47 10.30
C SER A 179 5.19 -15.30 10.22
N ASP A 180 5.92 -15.43 11.33
CA ASP A 180 7.20 -16.15 11.40
C ASP A 180 7.06 -17.62 11.83
N ARG A 181 5.98 -17.94 12.50
CA ARG A 181 5.85 -19.17 13.28
C ARG A 181 5.97 -20.48 12.49
N THR A 182 5.51 -20.51 11.27
CA THR A 182 5.50 -21.73 10.44
C THR A 182 6.70 -21.84 9.51
N ARG A 183 7.59 -20.87 9.53
CA ARG A 183 8.65 -20.73 8.51
C ARG A 183 10.01 -20.52 9.14
N PRO A 184 11.04 -21.27 8.71
CA PRO A 184 12.41 -21.04 9.19
C PRO A 184 12.96 -19.72 8.62
N GLY A 185 13.63 -18.94 9.44
CA GLY A 185 14.34 -17.72 9.04
C GLY A 185 13.94 -16.50 9.87
N ILE A 186 14.74 -15.47 9.80
CA ILE A 186 14.60 -14.25 10.60
C ILE A 186 14.15 -13.04 9.79
N ASP A 187 14.06 -13.16 8.46
CA ASP A 187 13.69 -12.06 7.53
C ASP A 187 12.28 -12.31 6.99
N ARG A 188 11.28 -12.31 7.87
CA ARG A 188 9.88 -12.59 7.52
C ARG A 188 9.03 -11.33 7.39
N VAL A 189 9.51 -10.24 7.89
CA VAL A 189 8.82 -8.95 7.83
C VAL A 189 9.74 -7.94 7.16
N TRP A 190 9.23 -7.33 6.12
CA TRP A 190 9.94 -6.33 5.37
C TRP A 190 9.31 -4.95 5.57
N LEU A 191 10.16 -3.97 5.88
CA LEU A 191 9.76 -2.57 6.00
C LEU A 191 10.43 -1.77 4.87
N PRO A 192 9.80 -1.72 3.69
CA PRO A 192 10.32 -0.93 2.59
C PRO A 192 10.07 0.55 2.85
N PHE A 193 11.07 1.36 2.52
CA PHE A 193 10.87 2.79 2.49
C PHE A 193 10.28 3.19 1.13
N THR A 194 8.99 3.52 1.12
CA THR A 194 8.23 3.82 -0.11
C THR A 194 6.90 4.52 0.22
N ALA A 195 6.22 5.03 -0.80
CA ALA A 195 4.89 5.59 -0.65
C ALA A 195 3.87 4.53 -0.21
N GLY A 196 2.84 4.94 0.52
CA GLY A 196 1.84 4.04 1.10
C GLY A 196 1.15 3.14 0.08
N CYS A 197 0.86 3.62 -1.12
CA CYS A 197 0.26 2.80 -2.18
C CYS A 197 1.18 1.66 -2.62
N ALA A 198 2.49 1.90 -2.69
CA ALA A 198 3.44 0.85 -3.02
C ALA A 198 3.65 -0.13 -1.85
N SER A 199 3.79 0.38 -0.61
CA SER A 199 3.99 -0.48 0.55
C SER A 199 2.77 -1.33 0.92
N MET A 200 1.56 -0.87 0.59
CA MET A 200 0.34 -1.63 0.85
C MET A 200 -0.09 -2.54 -0.28
N VAL A 201 0.31 -2.27 -1.52
CA VAL A 201 -0.16 -3.01 -2.69
C VAL A 201 0.99 -3.61 -3.50
N LEU A 202 1.85 -2.78 -4.10
CA LEU A 202 2.89 -3.24 -5.01
C LEU A 202 3.85 -4.24 -4.36
N TYR A 203 4.43 -3.86 -3.23
CA TYR A 203 5.41 -4.72 -2.55
C TYR A 203 4.78 -5.99 -1.98
N PRO A 204 3.61 -5.94 -1.33
CA PRO A 204 2.93 -7.17 -0.89
C PRO A 204 2.55 -8.10 -2.04
N LEU A 205 2.08 -7.58 -3.16
CA LEU A 205 1.78 -8.39 -4.35
C LEU A 205 3.06 -9.05 -4.89
N HIS A 206 4.17 -8.31 -4.94
CA HIS A 206 5.46 -8.87 -5.33
C HIS A 206 5.94 -9.97 -4.35
N GLU A 207 5.75 -9.77 -3.05
CA GLU A 207 6.07 -10.81 -2.05
C GLU A 207 5.17 -12.05 -2.22
N ALA A 208 3.92 -11.87 -2.62
CA ALA A 208 3.01 -12.99 -2.86
C ALA A 208 3.45 -13.93 -4.01
N GLU A 209 4.27 -13.43 -4.93
CA GLU A 209 4.83 -14.20 -6.05
C GLU A 209 6.13 -14.94 -5.68
N ARG A 210 6.70 -14.68 -4.50
CA ARG A 210 7.97 -15.28 -4.08
C ARG A 210 7.78 -16.66 -3.48
N THR A 211 8.79 -17.52 -3.63
CA THR A 211 8.84 -18.85 -2.97
C THR A 211 8.82 -18.70 -1.44
N ASN A 212 9.51 -17.69 -0.92
CA ASN A 212 9.55 -17.35 0.51
C ASN A 212 9.00 -15.94 0.70
N PRO A 213 7.68 -15.76 0.73
CA PRO A 213 7.05 -14.47 0.86
C PRO A 213 7.25 -13.89 2.26
N ARG A 214 7.26 -12.56 2.33
CA ARG A 214 7.35 -11.80 3.58
C ARG A 214 6.09 -10.99 3.81
N ALA A 215 5.77 -10.74 5.06
CA ALA A 215 4.87 -9.67 5.42
C ALA A 215 5.50 -8.31 5.12
N VAL A 216 4.71 -7.33 4.77
CA VAL A 216 5.19 -5.97 4.46
C VAL A 216 4.55 -4.96 5.42
N ILE A 217 5.39 -4.20 6.12
CA ILE A 217 4.92 -3.06 6.90
C ILE A 217 4.81 -1.86 5.98
N GLY A 218 3.62 -1.28 5.93
CA GLY A 218 3.28 -0.14 5.09
C GLY A 218 2.81 1.08 5.89
N LEU A 219 2.45 2.14 5.16
CA LEU A 219 2.07 3.44 5.73
C LEU A 219 3.16 4.06 6.60
N THR A 220 4.40 3.87 6.23
CA THR A 220 5.57 4.41 6.94
C THR A 220 6.01 5.77 6.43
N ASP A 221 5.50 6.21 5.27
CA ASP A 221 5.76 7.53 4.71
C ASP A 221 4.86 8.61 5.35
N THR A 222 5.43 9.76 5.65
CA THR A 222 4.70 10.86 6.33
C THR A 222 3.59 11.42 5.48
N SER A 223 3.75 11.43 4.17
CA SER A 223 2.81 12.02 3.23
C SER A 223 1.50 11.26 3.15
N THR A 224 1.52 9.94 3.01
CA THR A 224 0.29 9.13 3.01
C THR A 224 -0.39 9.20 4.37
N ARG A 225 0.39 9.14 5.46
CA ARG A 225 -0.14 9.29 6.82
C ARG A 225 -0.84 10.63 7.02
N PHE A 226 -0.33 11.70 6.45
CA PHE A 226 -0.98 13.01 6.52
C PHE A 226 -2.40 12.97 5.95
N TYR A 227 -2.62 12.28 4.83
CA TYR A 227 -3.95 12.14 4.24
C TYR A 227 -4.86 11.20 5.03
N LEU A 228 -4.30 10.12 5.56
CA LEU A 228 -5.08 9.07 6.21
C LEU A 228 -5.39 9.33 7.68
N ARG A 229 -4.59 10.15 8.37
CA ARG A 229 -4.70 10.38 9.83
C ARG A 229 -6.06 10.86 10.30
N LYS A 230 -6.81 11.60 9.45
CA LYS A 230 -8.15 12.08 9.78
C LYS A 230 -9.18 10.96 9.80
N ALA A 231 -8.98 9.96 8.97
CA ALA A 231 -9.91 8.84 8.82
C ALA A 231 -9.50 7.64 9.66
N LEU A 232 -8.22 7.33 9.74
CA LEU A 232 -7.71 6.11 10.38
C LEU A 232 -7.07 6.36 11.76
N GLY A 233 -6.73 7.60 12.09
CA GLY A 233 -5.97 7.94 13.29
C GLY A 233 -4.46 8.10 13.02
N LYS A 234 -3.74 8.58 14.04
CA LYS A 234 -2.30 8.89 13.93
C LYS A 234 -1.40 7.66 14.05
N GLU A 235 -1.85 6.66 14.80
CA GLU A 235 -1.04 5.50 15.19
C GLU A 235 -1.11 4.34 14.19
N VAL A 236 -2.00 4.43 13.19
CA VAL A 236 -2.23 3.32 12.27
C VAL A 236 -1.03 3.11 11.34
N VAL A 237 -0.58 1.87 11.27
CA VAL A 237 0.32 1.34 10.24
C VAL A 237 -0.38 0.19 9.52
N ALA A 238 0.14 -0.20 8.35
CA ALA A 238 -0.37 -1.36 7.63
C ALA A 238 0.57 -2.54 7.83
N PHE A 239 0.00 -3.71 8.07
CA PHE A 239 0.70 -5.00 8.04
C PHE A 239 0.04 -5.85 6.97
N THR A 240 0.68 -5.97 5.81
CA THR A 240 0.10 -6.64 4.65
C THR A 240 0.82 -7.95 4.39
N VAL A 241 0.05 -9.01 4.24
CA VAL A 241 0.57 -10.37 4.05
C VAL A 241 0.00 -11.02 2.79
N PRO A 242 0.74 -11.90 2.11
CA PRO A 242 0.21 -12.79 1.09
C PRO A 242 -0.94 -13.64 1.62
N TRP A 243 -1.90 -13.96 0.75
CA TRP A 243 -3.09 -14.73 1.14
C TRP A 243 -2.76 -16.03 1.86
N GLY A 244 -1.81 -16.82 1.33
CA GLY A 244 -1.41 -18.07 1.98
C GLY A 244 -0.87 -17.88 3.40
N MET A 245 -0.08 -16.83 3.62
CA MET A 245 0.42 -16.46 4.96
C MET A 245 -0.74 -16.06 5.88
N PHE A 246 -1.71 -15.30 5.39
CA PHE A 246 -2.89 -14.93 6.17
C PHE A 246 -3.68 -16.16 6.65
N VAL A 247 -3.89 -17.13 5.77
CA VAL A 247 -4.57 -18.40 6.12
C VAL A 247 -3.81 -19.16 7.22
N GLU A 248 -2.49 -19.28 7.09
CA GLU A 248 -1.64 -19.92 8.11
C GLU A 248 -1.72 -19.18 9.47
N MET A 249 -1.76 -17.84 9.45
CA MET A 249 -1.94 -17.04 10.66
C MET A 249 -3.29 -17.29 11.32
N GLU A 250 -4.37 -17.37 10.54
CA GLU A 250 -5.72 -17.67 11.03
C GLU A 250 -5.80 -19.07 11.66
N GLU A 251 -5.15 -20.07 11.05
CA GLU A 251 -5.04 -21.42 11.60
C GLU A 251 -4.28 -21.43 12.92
N THR A 252 -3.19 -20.66 13.00
CA THR A 252 -2.38 -20.55 14.22
C THR A 252 -3.15 -19.93 15.37
N ILE A 253 -3.96 -18.91 15.12
CA ILE A 253 -4.82 -18.27 16.12
C ILE A 253 -5.82 -19.27 16.69
N SER A 254 -6.37 -20.17 15.85
CA SER A 254 -7.29 -21.20 16.29
C SER A 254 -6.72 -22.10 17.38
N ASN A 255 -5.41 -22.29 17.40
CA ASN A 255 -4.70 -23.16 18.33
C ASN A 255 -4.34 -22.48 19.67
N GLY A 256 -4.88 -21.32 19.94
CA GLY A 256 -4.88 -20.70 21.27
C GLY A 256 -3.64 -19.88 21.65
N LEU A 257 -2.84 -19.48 20.68
CA LEU A 257 -1.52 -18.89 20.90
C LEU A 257 -1.45 -17.39 21.17
N ILE A 258 -2.55 -16.63 21.04
CA ILE A 258 -2.58 -15.18 21.24
C ILE A 258 -3.43 -14.76 22.45
N LYS A 259 -3.79 -15.66 23.33
CA LYS A 259 -4.62 -15.31 24.51
C LYS A 259 -4.02 -14.25 25.45
N HIS A 260 -2.79 -13.82 25.21
CA HIS A 260 -2.07 -12.90 26.11
C HIS A 260 -1.51 -11.64 25.45
N CYS A 261 -1.87 -11.35 24.18
CA CYS A 261 -1.37 -10.17 23.46
C CYS A 261 -2.45 -9.10 23.22
N ALA A 262 -3.62 -9.24 23.82
CA ALA A 262 -4.69 -8.24 23.78
C ALA A 262 -4.87 -7.59 25.14
#